data_92cc505791ba52b28463366878370805
#
_entry.id   92cc505791ba52b28463366878370805
#
_cell.length_a   1.000
_cell.length_b   1.000
_cell.length_c   1.000
_cell.angle_alpha   90.00
_cell.angle_beta   90.00
_cell.angle_gamma   90.00
#
_symmetry.space_group_name_H-M   'P 1'
#
loop_
_entity.id
_entity.type
_entity.pdbx_description
1 polymer ?
#
loop_
_entity_poly.entity_id
_entity_poly.type
_entity_poly.pdbx_seq_one_letter_code
_entity_poly.pdbx_strand_id
1 'polypeptide(L)'
;MNVLVTGANGFIGKNLIVHLNELGMHTIAYTRENSTQELPDLIKKSDFIVHLAGENRPKDEKDFNTVNAGLTTSICKSVRALGKKIPILLASSIQATFDNAYGKSKLDAELIVKRFESDTGNPVYICRLPG
;
A
#
# COMPACT_ATOMS: atom_id res chain seq x y z
N MET A 1 1.70 -12.87 -13.84
CA MET A 1 1.99 -12.18 -12.57
C MET A 1 0.69 -11.65 -11.98
N ASN A 2 0.48 -11.94 -10.72
CA ASN A 2 -0.68 -11.45 -9.97
C ASN A 2 -0.26 -10.24 -9.11
N VAL A 3 -0.93 -9.12 -9.29
CA VAL A 3 -0.60 -7.86 -8.61
C VAL A 3 -1.75 -7.46 -7.70
N LEU A 4 -1.47 -7.38 -6.40
CA LEU A 4 -2.44 -6.85 -5.43
C LEU A 4 -2.35 -5.33 -5.43
N VAL A 5 -3.48 -4.68 -5.68
CA VAL A 5 -3.56 -3.21 -5.72
C VAL A 5 -4.49 -2.73 -4.61
N THR A 6 -3.96 -2.05 -3.61
CA THR A 6 -4.78 -1.38 -2.60
C THR A 6 -5.16 0.01 -3.12
N GLY A 7 -6.24 0.58 -2.60
CA GLY A 7 -6.75 1.83 -3.17
C GLY A 7 -7.27 1.64 -4.58
N ALA A 8 -7.76 0.45 -4.89
CA ALA A 8 -8.14 0.05 -6.25
C ALA A 8 -9.28 0.90 -6.84
N ASN A 9 -10.15 1.45 -6.00
CA ASN A 9 -11.25 2.30 -6.44
C ASN A 9 -10.89 3.78 -6.58
N GLY A 10 -9.67 4.16 -6.18
CA GLY A 10 -9.20 5.53 -6.37
C GLY A 10 -8.83 5.82 -7.82
N PHE A 11 -8.58 7.08 -8.13
CA PHE A 11 -8.24 7.50 -9.49
C PHE A 11 -7.00 6.78 -10.02
N ILE A 12 -5.92 6.79 -9.26
CA ILE A 12 -4.67 6.14 -9.67
C ILE A 12 -4.86 4.62 -9.74
N GLY A 13 -5.54 4.03 -8.74
CA GLY A 13 -5.76 2.60 -8.69
C GLY A 13 -6.54 2.08 -9.89
N LYS A 14 -7.62 2.75 -10.27
CA LYS A 14 -8.42 2.36 -11.43
C LYS A 14 -7.62 2.42 -12.72
N ASN A 15 -6.87 3.50 -12.93
CA ASN A 15 -6.04 3.64 -14.12
C ASN A 15 -4.91 2.62 -14.15
N LEU A 16 -4.26 2.38 -13.03
CA LEU A 16 -3.20 1.38 -12.95
C LEU A 16 -3.72 -0.01 -13.29
N ILE A 17 -4.88 -0.39 -12.76
CA ILE A 17 -5.46 -1.70 -13.02
C ILE A 17 -5.74 -1.90 -14.51
N VAL A 18 -6.28 -0.87 -15.19
CA VAL A 18 -6.50 -0.94 -16.64
C VAL A 18 -5.19 -1.21 -17.37
N HIS A 19 -4.14 -0.47 -17.05
CA HIS A 19 -2.84 -0.64 -17.71
C HIS A 19 -2.21 -2.00 -17.42
N LEU A 20 -2.29 -2.48 -16.19
CA LEU A 20 -1.74 -3.78 -15.85
C LEU A 20 -2.47 -4.90 -16.58
N ASN A 21 -3.79 -4.80 -16.69
CA ASN A 21 -4.59 -5.78 -17.43
C ASN A 21 -4.23 -5.76 -18.92
N GLU A 22 -4.00 -4.60 -19.52
CA GLU A 22 -3.56 -4.47 -20.90
C GLU A 22 -2.20 -5.13 -21.13
N LEU A 23 -1.34 -5.14 -20.12
CA LEU A 23 -0.04 -5.80 -20.19
C LEU A 23 -0.12 -7.32 -19.93
N GLY A 24 -1.31 -7.83 -19.73
CA GLY A 24 -1.51 -9.27 -19.48
C GLY A 24 -1.33 -9.70 -18.04
N MET A 25 -1.21 -8.76 -17.12
CA MET A 25 -1.10 -9.08 -15.70
C MET A 25 -2.48 -9.23 -15.08
N HIS A 26 -2.60 -10.15 -14.12
CA HIS A 26 -3.83 -10.32 -13.35
C HIS A 26 -3.79 -9.43 -12.12
N THR A 27 -4.85 -8.66 -11.90
CA THR A 27 -4.91 -7.74 -10.76
C THR A 27 -5.89 -8.24 -9.71
N ILE A 28 -5.53 -8.04 -8.44
CA ILE A 28 -6.37 -8.34 -7.28
C ILE A 28 -6.66 -7.02 -6.59
N ALA A 29 -7.92 -6.64 -6.54
CA ALA A 29 -8.32 -5.34 -6.00
C ALA A 29 -8.57 -5.42 -4.50
N TYR A 30 -8.03 -4.47 -3.75
CA TYR A 30 -8.33 -4.27 -2.33
C TYR A 30 -8.88 -2.85 -2.16
N THR A 31 -10.08 -2.76 -1.61
CA THR A 31 -10.80 -1.50 -1.44
C THR A 31 -11.23 -1.32 0.01
N ARG A 32 -11.89 -0.20 0.31
CA ARG A 32 -12.43 0.06 1.65
C ARG A 32 -13.46 -0.99 2.09
N GLU A 33 -14.06 -1.70 1.15
CA GLU A 33 -15.03 -2.75 1.44
C GLU A 33 -14.36 -4.05 1.91
N ASN A 34 -13.07 -4.19 1.65
CA ASN A 34 -12.32 -5.36 2.10
C ASN A 34 -11.90 -5.19 3.56
N SER A 35 -11.82 -6.31 4.27
CA SER A 35 -11.29 -6.36 5.64
C SER A 35 -9.82 -6.72 5.62
N THR A 36 -9.05 -6.22 6.59
CA THR A 36 -7.65 -6.61 6.76
C THR A 36 -7.49 -8.11 7.02
N GLN A 37 -8.54 -8.77 7.48
CA GLN A 37 -8.54 -10.22 7.67
C GLN A 37 -8.44 -10.99 6.35
N GLU A 38 -8.79 -10.35 5.22
CA GLU A 38 -8.66 -10.95 3.89
C GLU A 38 -7.25 -10.86 3.33
N LEU A 39 -6.40 -10.00 3.90
CA LEU A 39 -5.04 -9.75 3.38
C LEU A 39 -4.18 -11.01 3.25
N PRO A 40 -4.13 -11.91 4.24
CA PRO A 40 -3.28 -13.10 4.09
C PRO A 40 -3.64 -13.92 2.86
N ASP A 41 -4.91 -14.15 2.60
CA ASP A 41 -5.34 -14.93 1.43
C ASP A 41 -5.03 -14.21 0.12
N LEU A 42 -5.26 -12.90 0.06
CA LEU A 42 -5.00 -12.10 -1.13
C LEU A 42 -3.50 -12.02 -1.43
N ILE A 43 -2.68 -11.82 -0.40
CA ILE A 43 -1.23 -11.75 -0.53
C ILE A 43 -0.65 -13.09 -0.94
N LYS A 44 -1.20 -14.18 -0.43
CA LYS A 44 -0.77 -15.53 -0.79
C LYS A 44 -0.87 -15.78 -2.29
N LYS A 45 -1.87 -15.18 -2.94
CA LYS A 45 -2.10 -15.31 -4.39
C LYS A 45 -1.28 -14.31 -5.21
N SER A 46 -0.60 -13.37 -4.56
CA SER A 46 0.03 -12.23 -5.24
C SER A 46 1.52 -12.43 -5.42
N ASP A 47 2.06 -11.87 -6.50
CA ASP A 47 3.48 -11.82 -6.79
C ASP A 47 4.09 -10.45 -6.52
N PHE A 48 3.26 -9.42 -6.47
CA PHE A 48 3.67 -8.04 -6.27
C PHE A 48 2.54 -7.27 -5.58
N ILE A 49 2.88 -6.34 -4.70
CA ILE A 49 1.89 -5.49 -4.04
C ILE A 49 2.14 -4.04 -4.44
N VAL A 50 1.10 -3.38 -4.97
CA VAL A 50 1.10 -1.93 -5.18
C VAL A 50 0.16 -1.32 -4.16
N HIS A 51 0.72 -0.63 -3.18
CA HIS A 51 -0.02 -0.07 -2.06
C HIS A 51 -0.30 1.41 -2.32
N LEU A 52 -1.50 1.69 -2.84
CA LEU A 52 -1.95 3.05 -3.17
C LEU A 52 -2.93 3.62 -2.15
N ALA A 53 -3.44 2.79 -1.24
CA ALA A 53 -4.45 3.23 -0.30
C ALA A 53 -3.92 4.35 0.59
N GLY A 54 -4.71 5.39 0.75
CA GLY A 54 -4.41 6.52 1.60
C GLY A 54 -5.55 7.51 1.56
N GLU A 55 -5.74 8.26 2.62
CA GLU A 55 -6.79 9.26 2.72
C GLU A 55 -6.19 10.65 2.63
N ASN A 56 -6.58 11.40 1.60
CA ASN A 56 -6.09 12.77 1.39
C ASN A 56 -6.88 13.80 2.19
N ARG A 57 -8.17 13.53 2.44
CA ARG A 57 -9.07 14.49 3.09
C ARG A 57 -10.01 13.76 4.03
N PRO A 58 -9.49 13.21 5.14
CA PRO A 58 -10.34 12.56 6.12
C PRO A 58 -11.15 13.59 6.90
N LYS A 59 -12.27 13.17 7.46
CA LYS A 59 -13.08 14.01 8.34
C LYS A 59 -12.39 14.27 9.67
N ASP A 60 -11.51 13.38 10.10
CA ASP A 60 -10.76 13.44 11.35
C ASP A 60 -9.30 13.12 11.07
N GLU A 61 -8.37 13.86 11.68
CA GLU A 61 -6.93 13.63 11.53
C GLU A 61 -6.50 12.22 11.93
N LYS A 62 -7.23 11.56 12.82
CA LYS A 62 -6.97 10.19 13.22
C LYS A 62 -7.08 9.21 12.05
N ASP A 63 -7.90 9.53 11.05
CA ASP A 63 -8.10 8.67 9.89
C ASP A 63 -6.83 8.55 9.04
N PHE A 64 -5.95 9.55 9.03
CA PHE A 64 -4.68 9.47 8.34
C PHE A 64 -3.85 8.29 8.86
N ASN A 65 -3.73 8.15 10.19
CA ASN A 65 -2.96 7.06 10.78
C ASN A 65 -3.64 5.72 10.56
N THR A 66 -4.97 5.66 10.69
CA THR A 66 -5.72 4.40 10.51
C THR A 66 -5.59 3.90 9.08
N VAL A 67 -5.76 4.76 8.09
CA VAL A 67 -5.75 4.35 6.69
C VAL A 67 -4.33 4.18 6.18
N ASN A 68 -3.45 5.17 6.41
CA ASN A 68 -2.11 5.15 5.82
C ASN A 68 -1.14 4.25 6.59
N ALA A 69 -1.03 4.41 7.90
CA ALA A 69 -0.08 3.65 8.70
C ALA A 69 -0.65 2.29 9.13
N GLY A 70 -1.93 2.25 9.52
CA GLY A 70 -2.57 1.02 9.99
C GLY A 70 -2.65 -0.06 8.91
N LEU A 71 -3.10 0.30 7.72
CA LEU A 71 -3.19 -0.64 6.61
C LEU A 71 -1.79 -1.09 6.17
N THR A 72 -0.83 -0.16 6.10
CA THR A 72 0.56 -0.49 5.77
C THR A 72 1.12 -1.52 6.75
N THR A 73 0.88 -1.33 8.05
CA THR A 73 1.31 -2.28 9.07
C THR A 73 0.66 -3.65 8.87
N SER A 74 -0.64 -3.68 8.55
CA SER A 74 -1.36 -4.93 8.33
C SER A 74 -0.83 -5.70 7.14
N ILE A 75 -0.48 -5.00 6.05
CA ILE A 75 0.13 -5.62 4.86
C ILE A 75 1.47 -6.25 5.23
N CYS A 76 2.34 -5.49 5.90
CA CYS A 76 3.66 -5.98 6.30
C CYS A 76 3.57 -7.19 7.24
N LYS A 77 2.64 -7.15 8.19
CA LYS A 77 2.42 -8.29 9.10
C LYS A 77 1.97 -9.53 8.34
N SER A 78 1.09 -9.37 7.35
CA SER A 78 0.60 -10.50 6.57
C SER A 78 1.70 -11.13 5.72
N VAL A 79 2.53 -10.32 5.08
CA VAL A 79 3.66 -10.83 4.28
C VAL A 79 4.66 -11.55 5.19
N ARG A 80 4.96 -10.96 6.34
CA ARG A 80 5.90 -11.54 7.32
C ARG A 80 5.38 -12.89 7.82
N ALA A 81 4.09 -12.96 8.17
CA ALA A 81 3.48 -14.19 8.69
C ALA A 81 3.48 -15.32 7.66
N LEU A 82 3.35 -14.99 6.37
CA LEU A 82 3.39 -15.97 5.29
C LEU A 82 4.82 -16.42 4.95
N GLY A 83 5.83 -15.72 5.46
CA GLY A 83 7.23 -16.00 5.10
C GLY A 83 7.53 -15.80 3.63
N LYS A 84 6.73 -14.98 2.94
CA LYS A 84 6.82 -14.81 1.50
C LYS A 84 7.72 -13.64 1.14
N LYS A 85 8.56 -13.82 0.11
CA LYS A 85 9.36 -12.73 -0.46
C LYS A 85 8.55 -12.12 -1.61
N ILE A 86 7.93 -10.98 -1.35
CA ILE A 86 7.10 -10.29 -2.32
C ILE A 86 7.44 -8.80 -2.33
N PRO A 87 7.71 -8.21 -3.51
CA PRO A 87 7.98 -6.78 -3.60
C PRO A 87 6.76 -5.94 -3.25
N ILE A 88 7.00 -4.81 -2.56
CA ILE A 88 5.95 -3.85 -2.23
C ILE A 88 6.35 -2.49 -2.80
N LEU A 89 5.47 -1.90 -3.61
CA LEU A 89 5.60 -0.51 -4.03
C LEU A 89 4.60 0.31 -3.23
N LEU A 90 5.11 1.27 -2.46
CA LEU A 90 4.28 2.22 -1.71
C LEU A 90 4.18 3.53 -2.46
N ALA A 91 2.96 3.96 -2.76
CA ALA A 91 2.73 5.30 -3.26
C ALA A 91 2.66 6.24 -2.05
N SER A 92 3.68 7.07 -1.90
CA SER A 92 3.74 8.11 -0.88
C SER A 92 3.48 9.47 -1.53
N SER A 93 3.88 10.55 -0.90
CA SER A 93 3.66 11.90 -1.39
C SER A 93 4.87 12.77 -1.08
N ILE A 94 5.14 13.76 -1.93
CA ILE A 94 6.12 14.79 -1.61
C ILE A 94 5.77 15.49 -0.31
N GLN A 95 4.51 15.48 0.11
CA GLN A 95 4.06 16.06 1.38
C GLN A 95 4.61 15.31 2.61
N ALA A 96 5.22 14.14 2.43
CA ALA A 96 5.88 13.42 3.53
C ALA A 96 6.99 14.26 4.17
N THR A 97 7.53 15.26 3.46
CA THR A 97 8.53 16.18 3.99
C THR A 97 7.91 17.40 4.67
N PHE A 98 6.58 17.56 4.60
CA PHE A 98 5.87 18.72 5.11
C PHE A 98 5.35 18.46 6.54
N ASP A 99 5.28 19.53 7.34
CA ASP A 99 4.78 19.44 8.71
C ASP A 99 3.25 19.61 8.74
N ASN A 100 2.55 18.56 8.33
CA ASN A 100 1.09 18.46 8.41
C ASN A 100 0.68 17.00 8.66
N ALA A 101 -0.57 16.80 9.07
CA ALA A 101 -1.07 15.48 9.47
C ALA A 101 -0.98 14.46 8.31
N TYR A 102 -1.33 14.86 7.11
CA TYR A 102 -1.25 14.00 5.93
C TYR A 102 0.20 13.59 5.64
N GLY A 103 1.11 14.59 5.62
CA GLY A 103 2.53 14.34 5.37
C GLY A 103 3.14 13.40 6.41
N LYS A 104 2.82 13.61 7.69
CA LYS A 104 3.29 12.73 8.76
C LYS A 104 2.81 11.31 8.58
N SER A 105 1.55 11.11 8.19
CA SER A 105 1.01 9.76 7.98
C SER A 105 1.70 9.07 6.81
N LYS A 106 2.04 9.80 5.75
CA LYS A 106 2.79 9.25 4.62
C LYS A 106 4.22 8.89 5.02
N LEU A 107 4.86 9.75 5.80
CA LEU A 107 6.21 9.47 6.30
C LEU A 107 6.20 8.25 7.21
N ASP A 108 5.20 8.10 8.08
CA ASP A 108 5.06 6.94 8.94
C ASP A 108 4.95 5.65 8.11
N ALA A 109 4.13 5.67 7.04
CA ALA A 109 4.02 4.53 6.15
C ALA A 109 5.36 4.18 5.48
N GLU A 110 6.11 5.20 5.04
CA GLU A 110 7.46 5.00 4.48
C GLU A 110 8.39 4.33 5.48
N LEU A 111 8.37 4.79 6.73
CA LEU A 111 9.23 4.23 7.79
C LEU A 111 8.86 2.79 8.10
N ILE A 112 7.57 2.46 8.08
CA ILE A 112 7.09 1.10 8.32
C ILE A 112 7.62 0.15 7.24
N VAL A 113 7.49 0.51 5.96
CA VAL A 113 7.96 -0.37 4.88
C VAL A 113 9.48 -0.46 4.82
N LYS A 114 10.21 0.62 5.14
CA LYS A 114 11.66 0.60 5.21
C LYS A 114 12.15 -0.35 6.29
N ARG A 115 11.53 -0.31 7.46
CA ARG A 115 11.86 -1.22 8.56
C ARG A 115 11.53 -2.66 8.19
N PHE A 116 10.40 -2.88 7.53
CA PHE A 116 10.01 -4.19 7.04
C PHE A 116 11.03 -4.75 6.06
N GLU A 117 11.52 -3.94 5.12
CA GLU A 117 12.58 -4.34 4.19
C GLU A 117 13.86 -4.74 4.93
N SER A 118 14.26 -3.92 5.91
CA SER A 118 15.45 -4.19 6.72
C SER A 118 15.32 -5.49 7.50
N ASP A 119 14.14 -5.75 8.06
CA ASP A 119 13.91 -6.92 8.91
C ASP A 119 13.75 -8.22 8.11
N THR A 120 13.19 -8.15 6.90
CA THR A 120 12.79 -9.35 6.14
C THR A 120 13.56 -9.57 4.86
N GLY A 121 14.19 -8.53 4.32
CA GLY A 121 14.83 -8.59 3.02
C GLY A 121 13.88 -8.53 1.84
N ASN A 122 12.59 -8.26 2.07
CA ASN A 122 11.64 -8.06 0.97
C ASN A 122 11.94 -6.75 0.25
N PRO A 123 11.98 -6.74 -1.09
CA PRO A 123 12.21 -5.49 -1.84
C PRO A 123 11.07 -4.49 -1.60
N VAL A 124 11.41 -3.25 -1.33
CA VAL A 124 10.45 -2.17 -1.12
C VAL A 124 10.81 -0.99 -2.01
N TYR A 125 9.81 -0.45 -2.70
CA TYR A 125 9.95 0.72 -3.56
C TYR A 125 9.02 1.80 -3.04
N ILE A 126 9.54 3.01 -2.86
CA ILE A 126 8.75 4.14 -2.39
C ILE A 126 8.70 5.18 -3.51
N CYS A 127 7.49 5.50 -3.94
CA CYS A 127 7.26 6.51 -4.97
C CYS A 127 6.51 7.69 -4.34
N ARG A 128 7.17 8.84 -4.24
CA ARG A 128 6.54 10.06 -3.74
C ARG A 128 5.88 10.80 -4.89
N LEU A 129 4.56 10.78 -4.89
CA LEU A 129 3.77 11.43 -5.94
C LEU A 129 3.61 12.92 -5.65
N PRO A 130 3.55 13.76 -6.69
CA PRO A 130 3.29 15.19 -6.51
C PRO A 130 1.86 15.43 -6.02
N GLY A 131 1.70 16.50 -5.25
CA GLY A 131 0.41 16.94 -4.79
C GLY A 131 -0.12 16.21 -3.61
#